data_9bfd1d4e9146f6a1ff9c440b902bddfe
#
_entry.id   9bfd1d4e9146f6a1ff9c440b902bddfe
#
_cell.length_a   1.000
_cell.length_b   1.000
_cell.length_c   1.000
_cell.angle_alpha   90.00
_cell.angle_beta   90.00
_cell.angle_gamma   90.00
#
_symmetry.space_group_name_H-M   'P 1'
#
loop_
_entity.id
_entity.type
_entity.pdbx_description
1 polymer ?
#
loop_
_entity_poly.entity_id
_entity_poly.type
_entity_poly.pdbx_seq_one_letter_code
_entity_poly.pdbx_strand_id
1 'polypeptide(L)'
;MKKFLLSIITLFLLLTAISLDVSAAKKSSKLSKEDIAEMSDSIDNLTKKIYGRALLSPQDNEELIGIKIKLDNQMLMAVNPALAPLYFKAGNVYKLRGMKNEAIECYQTVLENFSDTALAPKATAALESMGVQVAAPKTEEEEGGEDGI
;
A
#
# COMPACT_ATOMS: atom_id res chain seq x y z
N MET A 1 52.85 24.58 -22.58
CA MET A 1 51.78 24.99 -21.65
C MET A 1 50.42 25.18 -22.31
N LYS A 2 50.30 25.82 -23.49
CA LYS A 2 48.98 26.01 -24.17
C LYS A 2 48.25 24.71 -24.58
N LYS A 3 48.98 23.65 -24.94
CA LYS A 3 48.40 22.35 -25.34
C LYS A 3 47.82 21.56 -24.16
N PHE A 4 48.38 21.75 -22.96
CA PHE A 4 47.88 21.10 -21.73
C PHE A 4 46.57 21.75 -21.25
N LEU A 5 46.45 23.08 -21.39
CA LEU A 5 45.25 23.81 -21.01
C LEU A 5 44.07 23.40 -21.89
N LEU A 6 44.29 23.18 -23.19
CA LEU A 6 43.27 22.81 -24.14
C LEU A 6 42.73 21.40 -23.85
N SER A 7 43.61 20.47 -23.40
CA SER A 7 43.24 19.09 -23.05
C SER A 7 42.37 19.02 -21.78
N ILE A 8 42.61 19.91 -20.82
CA ILE A 8 41.82 19.96 -19.58
C ILE A 8 40.43 20.55 -19.86
N ILE A 9 40.31 21.53 -20.75
CA ILE A 9 39.03 22.11 -21.12
C ILE A 9 38.15 21.10 -21.86
N THR A 10 38.72 20.31 -22.76
CA THR A 10 37.98 19.26 -23.47
C THR A 10 37.53 18.13 -22.55
N LEU A 11 38.32 17.76 -21.53
CA LEU A 11 37.95 16.78 -20.54
C LEU A 11 36.82 17.27 -19.65
N PHE A 12 36.81 18.57 -19.30
CA PHE A 12 35.75 19.18 -18.49
C PHE A 12 34.44 19.33 -19.26
N LEU A 13 34.50 19.55 -20.59
CA LEU A 13 33.31 19.63 -21.44
C LEU A 13 32.63 18.24 -21.64
N LEU A 14 33.43 17.16 -21.59
CA LEU A 14 32.89 15.81 -21.72
C LEU A 14 32.18 15.32 -20.44
N LEU A 15 32.52 15.91 -19.28
CA LEU A 15 31.92 15.52 -17.99
C LEU A 15 30.54 16.16 -17.75
N THR A 16 30.16 17.16 -18.54
CA THR A 16 28.85 17.82 -18.39
C THR A 16 27.73 17.19 -19.19
N ALA A 17 28.00 16.12 -19.95
CA ALA A 17 27.02 15.40 -20.74
C ALA A 17 26.40 14.19 -20.01
N ILE A 18 26.67 14.03 -18.70
CA ILE A 18 25.84 13.16 -17.87
C ILE A 18 24.57 13.94 -17.59
N SER A 19 23.66 13.90 -18.53
CA SER A 19 22.27 14.24 -18.29
C SER A 19 21.81 13.33 -17.15
N LEU A 20 21.74 13.89 -15.95
CA LEU A 20 20.89 13.34 -14.91
C LEU A 20 19.49 13.33 -15.51
N ASP A 21 19.10 12.19 -16.09
CA ASP A 21 17.70 11.82 -16.17
C ASP A 21 17.23 11.74 -14.71
N VAL A 22 16.95 12.90 -14.14
CA VAL A 22 16.05 13.01 -13.01
C VAL A 22 14.73 12.50 -13.56
N SER A 23 14.55 11.20 -13.41
CA SER A 23 13.27 10.55 -13.64
C SER A 23 12.26 11.43 -12.93
N ALA A 24 11.53 12.21 -13.72
CA ALA A 24 10.52 13.12 -13.21
C ALA A 24 9.66 12.30 -12.26
N ALA A 25 9.69 12.66 -10.99
CA ALA A 25 8.88 12.01 -9.97
C ALA A 25 7.47 11.97 -10.55
N LYS A 26 7.04 10.76 -10.92
CA LYS A 26 5.75 10.53 -11.58
C LYS A 26 4.72 11.12 -10.63
N LYS A 27 4.20 12.28 -10.98
CA LYS A 27 3.24 13.03 -10.18
C LYS A 27 2.18 12.03 -9.77
N SER A 28 2.08 11.71 -8.47
CA SER A 28 1.14 10.73 -7.95
C SER A 28 -0.26 11.16 -8.41
N SER A 29 -0.78 10.47 -9.42
CA SER A 29 -2.12 10.73 -9.93
C SER A 29 -3.10 9.90 -9.10
N LYS A 30 -4.30 10.44 -8.90
CA LYS A 30 -5.38 9.70 -8.26
C LYS A 30 -5.61 8.38 -9.02
N LEU A 31 -5.71 7.27 -8.27
CA LEU A 31 -5.97 5.96 -8.84
C LEU A 31 -7.32 5.97 -9.60
N SER A 32 -7.30 5.49 -10.81
CA SER A 32 -8.52 5.28 -11.61
C SER A 32 -9.28 4.03 -11.13
N LYS A 33 -10.51 3.85 -11.61
CA LYS A 33 -11.25 2.61 -11.33
C LYS A 33 -10.58 1.40 -11.96
N GLU A 34 -9.96 1.60 -13.11
CA GLU A 34 -9.21 0.60 -13.85
C GLU A 34 -7.96 0.17 -13.07
N ASP A 35 -7.21 1.13 -12.51
CA ASP A 35 -6.05 0.83 -11.66
C ASP A 35 -6.45 0.01 -10.42
N ILE A 36 -7.59 0.35 -9.80
CA ILE A 36 -8.12 -0.37 -8.63
C ILE A 36 -8.50 -1.81 -9.02
N ALA A 37 -9.14 -2.00 -10.17
CA ALA A 37 -9.51 -3.32 -10.66
C ALA A 37 -8.26 -4.16 -10.99
N GLU A 38 -7.29 -3.59 -11.69
CA GLU A 38 -6.02 -4.26 -12.02
C GLU A 38 -5.29 -4.71 -10.75
N MET A 39 -5.15 -3.83 -9.75
CA MET A 39 -4.54 -4.20 -8.47
C MET A 39 -5.32 -5.31 -7.75
N SER A 40 -6.65 -5.29 -7.82
CA SER A 40 -7.48 -6.35 -7.24
C SER A 40 -7.21 -7.69 -7.91
N ASP A 41 -7.17 -7.72 -9.23
CA ASP A 41 -6.90 -8.94 -10.01
C ASP A 41 -5.49 -9.48 -9.75
N SER A 42 -4.50 -8.58 -9.63
CA SER A 42 -3.13 -8.93 -9.26
C SER A 42 -3.07 -9.60 -7.89
N ILE A 43 -3.71 -9.03 -6.88
CA ILE A 43 -3.76 -9.62 -5.53
C ILE A 43 -4.48 -10.97 -5.54
N ASP A 44 -5.57 -11.10 -6.30
CA ASP A 44 -6.31 -12.35 -6.42
C ASP A 44 -5.46 -13.43 -7.12
N ASN A 45 -4.65 -13.07 -8.11
CA ASN A 45 -3.71 -13.98 -8.76
C ASN A 45 -2.60 -14.44 -7.81
N LEU A 46 -2.02 -13.53 -7.02
CA LEU A 46 -1.05 -13.88 -5.98
C LEU A 46 -1.67 -14.84 -4.95
N THR A 47 -2.90 -14.58 -4.53
CA THR A 47 -3.66 -15.44 -3.62
C THR A 47 -3.84 -16.84 -4.21
N LYS A 48 -4.25 -16.96 -5.48
CA LYS A 48 -4.39 -18.25 -6.18
C LYS A 48 -3.08 -19.02 -6.25
N LYS A 49 -1.95 -18.34 -6.53
CA LYS A 49 -0.61 -18.95 -6.55
C LYS A 49 -0.28 -19.57 -5.18
N ILE A 50 -0.54 -18.83 -4.08
CA ILE A 50 -0.25 -19.31 -2.73
C ILE A 50 -1.10 -20.54 -2.39
N TYR A 51 -2.41 -20.51 -2.64
CA TYR A 51 -3.28 -21.67 -2.40
C TYR A 51 -2.93 -22.85 -3.30
N GLY A 52 -2.47 -22.61 -4.51
CA GLY A 52 -1.96 -23.62 -5.42
C GLY A 52 -0.56 -24.16 -5.03
N ARG A 53 -0.01 -23.71 -3.88
CA ARG A 53 1.35 -24.06 -3.42
C ARG A 53 2.44 -23.75 -4.42
N ALA A 54 2.21 -22.79 -5.32
CA ALA A 54 3.24 -22.28 -6.20
C ALA A 54 4.18 -21.37 -5.42
N LEU A 55 5.48 -21.44 -5.75
CA LEU A 55 6.46 -20.51 -5.22
C LEU A 55 6.23 -19.14 -5.85
N LEU A 56 6.16 -18.13 -5.02
CA LEU A 56 6.13 -16.74 -5.48
C LEU A 56 7.51 -16.36 -6.04
N SER A 57 7.53 -15.82 -7.22
CA SER A 57 8.74 -15.28 -7.84
C SER A 57 9.16 -13.95 -7.20
N PRO A 58 10.40 -13.49 -7.43
CA PRO A 58 10.80 -12.14 -7.04
C PRO A 58 9.86 -11.06 -7.60
N GLN A 59 9.38 -11.22 -8.83
CA GLN A 59 8.43 -10.30 -9.47
C GLN A 59 7.08 -10.26 -8.74
N ASP A 60 6.58 -11.41 -8.27
CA ASP A 60 5.35 -11.46 -7.46
C ASP A 60 5.51 -10.67 -6.15
N ASN A 61 6.71 -10.69 -5.58
CA ASN A 61 7.01 -9.91 -4.38
C ASN A 61 7.05 -8.41 -4.68
N GLU A 62 7.73 -8.02 -5.75
CA GLU A 62 7.80 -6.63 -6.19
C GLU A 62 6.41 -6.08 -6.53
N GLU A 63 5.57 -6.90 -7.17
CA GLU A 63 4.19 -6.55 -7.49
C GLU A 63 3.36 -6.28 -6.22
N LEU A 64 3.41 -7.16 -5.22
CA LEU A 64 2.69 -6.99 -3.95
C LEU A 64 3.15 -5.72 -3.21
N ILE A 65 4.46 -5.50 -3.13
CA ILE A 65 5.03 -4.30 -2.51
C ILE A 65 4.61 -3.05 -3.30
N GLY A 66 4.69 -3.11 -4.62
CA GLY A 66 4.29 -2.00 -5.49
C GLY A 66 2.81 -1.63 -5.34
N ILE A 67 1.94 -2.62 -5.17
CA ILE A 67 0.51 -2.40 -4.88
C ILE A 67 0.37 -1.67 -3.54
N LYS A 68 1.01 -2.15 -2.46
CA LYS A 68 0.93 -1.49 -1.15
C LYS A 68 1.40 -0.05 -1.22
N ILE A 69 2.52 0.23 -1.88
CA ILE A 69 3.03 1.60 -2.06
C ILE A 69 2.02 2.48 -2.82
N LYS A 70 1.37 1.97 -3.86
CA LYS A 70 0.35 2.72 -4.61
C LYS A 70 -0.88 3.03 -3.73
N LEU A 71 -1.32 2.06 -2.92
CA LEU A 71 -2.42 2.24 -1.98
C LEU A 71 -2.09 3.30 -0.92
N ASP A 72 -0.92 3.20 -0.29
CA ASP A 72 -0.47 4.14 0.73
C ASP A 72 -0.34 5.57 0.17
N ASN A 73 0.24 5.72 -1.02
CA ASN A 73 0.32 7.01 -1.71
C ASN A 73 -1.06 7.59 -2.02
N GLN A 74 -2.03 6.76 -2.39
CA GLN A 74 -3.40 7.22 -2.63
C GLN A 74 -4.06 7.68 -1.33
N MET A 75 -3.84 6.97 -0.22
CA MET A 75 -4.35 7.34 1.10
C MET A 75 -3.83 8.70 1.57
N LEU A 76 -2.57 9.02 1.29
CA LEU A 76 -1.99 10.34 1.58
C LEU A 76 -2.69 11.48 0.81
N MET A 77 -3.28 11.18 -0.34
CA MET A 77 -3.98 12.19 -1.15
C MET A 77 -5.45 12.30 -0.78
N ALA A 78 -6.12 11.19 -0.63
CA ALA A 78 -7.54 11.13 -0.29
C ALA A 78 -7.96 9.73 0.14
N VAL A 79 -8.73 9.64 1.22
CA VAL A 79 -9.38 8.40 1.63
C VAL A 79 -10.45 8.05 0.59
N ASN A 80 -10.38 6.83 0.07
CA ASN A 80 -11.34 6.32 -0.91
C ASN A 80 -11.83 4.93 -0.44
N PRO A 81 -13.11 4.78 -0.09
CA PRO A 81 -13.67 3.51 0.40
C PRO A 81 -13.42 2.30 -0.54
N ALA A 82 -13.24 2.54 -1.84
CA ALA A 82 -12.91 1.50 -2.81
C ALA A 82 -11.54 0.84 -2.56
N LEU A 83 -10.68 1.43 -1.72
CA LEU A 83 -9.38 0.88 -1.35
C LEU A 83 -9.48 -0.14 -0.20
N ALA A 84 -10.53 -0.10 0.62
CA ALA A 84 -10.70 -1.02 1.74
C ALA A 84 -10.58 -2.51 1.34
N PRO A 85 -11.23 -2.97 0.25
CA PRO A 85 -11.06 -4.35 -0.21
C PRO A 85 -9.63 -4.69 -0.62
N LEU A 86 -8.89 -3.75 -1.17
CA LEU A 86 -7.51 -3.97 -1.61
C LEU A 86 -6.57 -4.12 -0.41
N TYR A 87 -6.69 -3.26 0.61
CA TYR A 87 -5.94 -3.40 1.86
C TYR A 87 -6.26 -4.73 2.55
N PHE A 88 -7.54 -5.08 2.64
CA PHE A 88 -7.94 -6.34 3.26
C PHE A 88 -7.39 -7.56 2.51
N LYS A 89 -7.48 -7.57 1.18
CA LYS A 89 -6.92 -8.64 0.34
C LYS A 89 -5.39 -8.72 0.44
N ALA A 90 -4.70 -7.57 0.37
CA ALA A 90 -3.25 -7.51 0.54
C ALA A 90 -2.82 -8.04 1.92
N GLY A 91 -3.53 -7.66 2.99
CA GLY A 91 -3.33 -8.20 4.32
C GLY A 91 -3.44 -9.72 4.38
N ASN A 92 -4.43 -10.29 3.68
CA ASN A 92 -4.58 -11.75 3.58
C ASN A 92 -3.37 -12.39 2.87
N VAL A 93 -2.86 -11.80 1.79
CA VAL A 93 -1.68 -12.31 1.08
C VAL A 93 -0.45 -12.25 1.98
N TYR A 94 -0.21 -11.13 2.67
CA TYR A 94 0.90 -10.99 3.63
C TYR A 94 0.79 -12.01 4.76
N LYS A 95 -0.42 -12.19 5.34
CA LYS A 95 -0.67 -13.19 6.38
C LYS A 95 -0.36 -14.61 5.89
N LEU A 96 -0.83 -15.00 4.71
CA LEU A 96 -0.56 -16.31 4.11
C LEU A 96 0.93 -16.56 3.87
N ARG A 97 1.71 -15.51 3.68
CA ARG A 97 3.16 -15.55 3.50
C ARG A 97 3.95 -15.51 4.81
N GLY A 98 3.28 -15.41 5.95
CA GLY A 98 3.92 -15.26 7.25
C GLY A 98 4.52 -13.86 7.50
N MET A 99 4.23 -12.88 6.66
CA MET A 99 4.65 -11.49 6.78
C MET A 99 3.69 -10.77 7.74
N LYS A 100 3.91 -11.03 9.03
CA LYS A 100 2.95 -10.66 10.09
C LYS A 100 2.77 -9.15 10.22
N ASN A 101 3.85 -8.40 10.17
CA ASN A 101 3.81 -6.94 10.39
C ASN A 101 3.05 -6.24 9.26
N GLU A 102 3.35 -6.58 8.01
CA GLU A 102 2.71 -6.03 6.83
C GLU A 102 1.21 -6.39 6.78
N ALA A 103 0.87 -7.60 7.22
CA ALA A 103 -0.52 -8.01 7.34
C ALA A 103 -1.27 -7.19 8.40
N ILE A 104 -0.64 -6.97 9.57
CA ILE A 104 -1.20 -6.13 10.64
C ILE A 104 -1.44 -4.71 10.15
N GLU A 105 -0.45 -4.09 9.51
CA GLU A 105 -0.59 -2.73 8.96
C GLU A 105 -1.78 -2.62 7.99
N CYS A 106 -1.91 -3.58 7.07
CA CYS A 106 -3.02 -3.60 6.12
C CYS A 106 -4.38 -3.69 6.82
N TYR A 107 -4.54 -4.56 7.82
CA TYR A 107 -5.80 -4.68 8.55
C TYR A 107 -6.07 -3.48 9.45
N GLN A 108 -5.05 -2.91 10.10
CA GLN A 108 -5.20 -1.68 10.89
C GLN A 108 -5.65 -0.53 10.01
N THR A 109 -5.07 -0.38 8.81
CA THR A 109 -5.52 0.63 7.84
C THR A 109 -7.01 0.50 7.53
N VAL A 110 -7.54 -0.75 7.44
CA VAL A 110 -8.98 -0.97 7.25
C VAL A 110 -9.78 -0.49 8.45
N LEU A 111 -9.33 -0.74 9.67
CA LEU A 111 -10.05 -0.32 10.88
C LEU A 111 -10.02 1.20 11.08
N GLU A 112 -8.87 1.82 10.82
CA GLU A 112 -8.65 3.24 11.07
C GLU A 112 -9.34 4.15 10.04
N ASN A 113 -9.34 3.73 8.77
CA ASN A 113 -9.78 4.60 7.67
C ASN A 113 -11.07 4.13 7.00
N PHE A 114 -11.55 2.92 7.30
CA PHE A 114 -12.72 2.29 6.65
C PHE A 114 -13.60 1.55 7.67
N SER A 115 -13.71 2.10 8.88
CA SER A 115 -14.46 1.51 10.00
C SER A 115 -15.93 1.22 9.67
N ASP A 116 -16.53 2.04 8.83
CA ASP A 116 -17.95 1.93 8.41
C ASP A 116 -18.19 0.88 7.33
N THR A 117 -17.12 0.20 6.86
CA THR A 117 -17.24 -0.83 5.84
C THR A 117 -17.51 -2.21 6.46
N ALA A 118 -18.18 -3.09 5.70
CA ALA A 118 -18.37 -4.50 6.11
C ALA A 118 -17.03 -5.28 6.24
N LEU A 119 -15.90 -4.65 5.95
CA LEU A 119 -14.58 -5.26 6.10
C LEU A 119 -13.98 -5.00 7.49
N ALA A 120 -14.41 -3.97 8.20
CA ALA A 120 -13.89 -3.66 9.53
C ALA A 120 -14.02 -4.86 10.50
N PRO A 121 -15.17 -5.49 10.70
CA PRO A 121 -15.26 -6.65 11.58
C PRO A 121 -14.42 -7.85 11.11
N LYS A 122 -14.21 -7.99 9.80
CA LYS A 122 -13.33 -9.03 9.25
C LYS A 122 -11.84 -8.73 9.51
N ALA A 123 -11.45 -7.47 9.43
CA ALA A 123 -10.10 -7.02 9.77
C ALA A 123 -9.82 -7.19 11.26
N THR A 124 -10.79 -6.87 12.15
CA THR A 124 -10.72 -7.15 13.59
C THR A 124 -10.47 -8.63 13.85
N ALA A 125 -11.29 -9.51 13.31
CA ALA A 125 -11.13 -10.96 13.48
C ALA A 125 -9.78 -11.48 12.93
N ALA A 126 -9.29 -10.89 11.83
CA ALA A 126 -7.98 -11.23 11.28
C ALA A 126 -6.85 -10.84 12.23
N LEU A 127 -6.88 -9.64 12.80
CA LEU A 127 -5.90 -9.16 13.79
C LEU A 127 -5.93 -10.01 15.07
N GLU A 128 -7.10 -10.28 15.62
CA GLU A 128 -7.26 -11.14 16.80
C GLU A 128 -6.69 -12.54 16.56
N SER A 129 -6.93 -13.12 15.36
CA SER A 129 -6.35 -14.42 14.98
C SER A 129 -4.82 -14.42 14.92
N MET A 130 -4.22 -13.25 14.83
CA MET A 130 -2.76 -13.03 14.84
C MET A 130 -2.24 -12.62 16.22
N GLY A 131 -3.10 -12.61 17.25
CA GLY A 131 -2.74 -12.24 18.62
C GLY A 131 -2.61 -10.74 18.86
N VAL A 132 -3.18 -9.91 17.98
CA VAL A 132 -3.23 -8.45 18.15
C VAL A 132 -4.53 -8.11 18.85
N GLN A 133 -4.44 -7.41 20.00
CA GLN A 133 -5.61 -6.87 20.67
C GLN A 133 -6.10 -5.64 19.93
N VAL A 134 -7.34 -5.66 19.48
CA VAL A 134 -8.00 -4.51 18.87
C VAL A 134 -8.92 -3.91 19.92
N ALA A 135 -8.75 -2.61 20.21
CA ALA A 135 -9.69 -1.90 21.08
C ALA A 135 -11.08 -1.95 20.42
N ALA A 136 -12.10 -2.31 21.18
CA ALA A 136 -13.47 -2.30 20.70
C ALA A 136 -13.80 -0.91 20.13
N PRO A 137 -14.50 -0.80 18.99
CA PRO A 137 -15.00 0.48 18.52
C PRO A 137 -15.81 1.12 19.63
N LYS A 138 -15.52 2.39 19.95
CA LYS A 138 -16.37 3.15 20.86
C LYS A 138 -17.74 3.24 20.21
N THR A 139 -18.68 2.42 20.66
CA THR A 139 -20.10 2.70 20.48
C THR A 139 -20.33 4.00 21.20
N GLU A 140 -20.63 5.09 20.47
CA GLU A 140 -21.27 6.26 21.03
C GLU A 140 -22.63 5.77 21.51
N GLU A 141 -22.68 5.36 22.79
CA GLU A 141 -23.95 5.19 23.49
C GLU A 141 -24.57 6.58 23.52
N GLU A 142 -25.71 6.70 22.85
CA GLU A 142 -26.58 7.83 22.93
C GLU A 142 -26.78 8.13 24.44
N GLU A 143 -26.21 9.24 24.92
CA GLU A 143 -26.73 9.91 26.11
C GLU A 143 -28.15 10.39 25.78
N GLY A 144 -29.09 9.49 25.82
CA GLY A 144 -30.49 9.77 25.88
C GLY A 144 -30.76 10.52 27.18
N GLY A 145 -30.86 11.84 27.06
CA GLY A 145 -31.25 12.71 28.14
C GLY A 145 -32.55 12.23 28.78
N GLU A 146 -32.49 11.82 30.03
CA GLU A 146 -33.61 11.80 30.94
C GLU A 146 -33.82 13.20 31.48
N ASP A 147 -34.55 14.02 30.74
CA ASP A 147 -35.25 15.16 31.30
C ASP A 147 -36.71 14.75 31.48
N GLY A 148 -36.97 14.19 32.63
CA GLY A 148 -38.31 13.92 33.12
C GLY A 148 -38.67 14.79 34.31
N ILE A 149 -39.58 15.72 34.10
CA ILE A 149 -40.53 16.34 35.02
C ILE A 149 -39.96 17.20 36.14
#